data_361021b568e050ab275fb56fcdd743a0
#
_entry.id   361021b568e050ab275fb56fcdd743a0
#
_cell.length_a   1.000
_cell.length_b   1.000
_cell.length_c   1.000
_cell.angle_alpha   90.00
_cell.angle_beta   90.00
_cell.angle_gamma   90.00
#
_symmetry.space_group_name_H-M   'P 1'
#
loop_
_entity.id
_entity.type
_entity.pdbx_description
1 polymer ?
#
loop_
_entity_poly.entity_id
_entity_poly.type
_entity_poly.pdbx_seq_one_letter_code
_entity_poly.pdbx_strand_id
1 'polypeptide(L)'
;MEQFADNPDFIHIDCSDISGTDCILSAAARKTITDRISGYGARGIHFIDSGDYHYMTKLWTDKIDEPFTLLLVDHHTDMQPSLVPGVLTCGDWVDSVIRQNKNLKEVLLIGTPR
;
A
#
# COMPACT_ATOMS: atom_id res chain seq x y z
N MET A 1 -2.19 0.10 19.94
CA MET A 1 -2.93 -0.53 18.82
C MET A 1 -4.07 -1.44 19.28
N GLU A 2 -3.91 -2.14 20.41
CA GLU A 2 -4.96 -2.99 20.93
C GLU A 2 -6.28 -2.25 21.18
N GLN A 3 -6.22 -1.01 21.66
CA GLN A 3 -7.42 -0.18 21.88
C GLN A 3 -8.21 0.06 20.61
N PHE A 4 -7.53 0.11 19.46
CA PHE A 4 -8.20 0.29 18.18
C PHE A 4 -8.84 -1.00 17.69
N ALA A 5 -8.20 -2.15 17.91
CA ALA A 5 -8.72 -3.44 17.46
C ALA A 5 -10.04 -3.81 18.16
N ASP A 6 -10.24 -3.34 19.40
CA ASP A 6 -11.45 -3.61 20.17
C ASP A 6 -12.60 -2.63 19.87
N ASN A 7 -12.35 -1.58 19.09
CA ASN A 7 -13.38 -0.60 18.76
C ASN A 7 -14.29 -1.16 17.64
N PRO A 8 -15.62 -1.25 17.86
CA PRO A 8 -16.54 -1.82 16.87
C PRO A 8 -16.63 -0.99 15.57
N ASP A 9 -16.18 0.26 15.59
CA ASP A 9 -16.14 1.11 14.39
C ASP A 9 -14.92 0.80 13.50
N PHE A 10 -13.96 0.01 13.99
CA PHE A 10 -12.80 -0.39 13.21
C PHE A 10 -13.07 -1.65 12.40
N ILE A 11 -12.68 -1.59 11.14
CA ILE A 11 -12.68 -2.77 10.27
C ILE A 11 -11.32 -3.45 10.42
N HIS A 12 -11.31 -4.70 10.84
CA HIS A 12 -10.11 -5.48 11.01
C HIS A 12 -10.02 -6.53 9.91
N ILE A 13 -9.04 -6.39 9.02
CA ILE A 13 -8.80 -7.33 7.93
C ILE A 13 -7.53 -8.10 8.28
N ASP A 14 -7.70 -9.32 8.76
CA ASP A 14 -6.59 -10.17 9.16
C ASP A 14 -5.98 -10.84 7.93
N CYS A 15 -4.68 -10.58 7.71
CA CYS A 15 -3.90 -11.16 6.62
C CYS A 15 -2.75 -12.04 7.15
N SER A 16 -2.76 -12.37 8.44
CA SER A 16 -1.69 -13.13 9.09
C SER A 16 -1.54 -14.56 8.57
N ASP A 17 -2.58 -15.09 7.93
CA ASP A 17 -2.58 -16.43 7.32
C ASP A 17 -2.04 -16.47 5.89
N ILE A 18 -1.67 -15.31 5.33
CA ILE A 18 -1.18 -15.21 3.95
C ILE A 18 0.34 -15.18 3.95
N SER A 19 0.97 -16.18 3.33
CA SER A 19 2.42 -16.19 3.14
C SER A 19 2.82 -15.31 1.95
N GLY A 20 4.11 -14.95 1.85
CA GLY A 20 4.62 -14.15 0.75
C GLY A 20 4.26 -12.67 0.86
N THR A 21 4.22 -12.13 2.10
CA THR A 21 3.82 -10.74 2.38
C THR A 21 4.91 -9.91 3.06
N ASP A 22 5.94 -10.52 3.60
CA ASP A 22 6.96 -9.83 4.40
C ASP A 22 7.90 -9.03 3.49
N CYS A 23 7.77 -7.71 3.50
CA CYS A 23 8.52 -6.75 2.68
C CYS A 23 8.32 -6.94 1.16
N ILE A 24 8.20 -8.16 0.69
CA ILE A 24 7.95 -8.53 -0.70
C ILE A 24 6.58 -9.19 -0.78
N LEU A 25 5.72 -8.65 -1.63
CA LEU A 25 4.38 -9.17 -1.86
C LEU A 25 4.39 -10.04 -3.13
N SER A 26 4.25 -11.35 -2.95
CA SER A 26 4.16 -12.28 -4.08
C SER A 26 2.90 -12.03 -4.90
N ALA A 27 2.90 -12.45 -6.16
CA ALA A 27 1.73 -12.30 -7.02
C ALA A 27 0.50 -13.02 -6.46
N ALA A 28 0.69 -14.22 -5.89
CA ALA A 28 -0.40 -14.98 -5.28
C ALA A 28 -0.96 -14.29 -4.04
N ALA A 29 -0.08 -13.80 -3.15
CA ALA A 29 -0.50 -13.05 -1.96
C ALA A 29 -1.22 -11.76 -2.33
N ARG A 30 -0.72 -11.04 -3.35
CA ARG A 30 -1.34 -9.82 -3.86
C ARG A 30 -2.78 -10.09 -4.30
N LYS A 31 -3.01 -11.17 -5.04
CA LYS A 31 -4.36 -11.53 -5.47
C LYS A 31 -5.27 -11.82 -4.28
N THR A 32 -4.81 -12.59 -3.31
CA THR A 32 -5.58 -12.92 -2.12
C THR A 32 -5.95 -11.68 -1.33
N ILE A 33 -5.00 -10.77 -1.09
CA ILE A 33 -5.26 -9.53 -0.37
C ILE A 33 -6.21 -8.63 -1.16
N THR A 34 -6.00 -8.49 -2.47
CA THR A 34 -6.87 -7.69 -3.32
C THR A 34 -8.32 -8.18 -3.23
N ASP A 35 -8.53 -9.48 -3.22
CA ASP A 35 -9.86 -10.05 -3.06
C ASP A 35 -10.45 -9.75 -1.68
N ARG A 36 -9.64 -9.84 -0.61
CA ARG A 36 -10.12 -9.55 0.76
C ARG A 36 -10.50 -8.10 0.97
N ILE A 37 -9.85 -7.16 0.31
CA ILE A 37 -10.16 -5.73 0.43
C ILE A 37 -11.15 -5.23 -0.63
N SER A 38 -11.66 -6.10 -1.47
CA SER A 38 -12.51 -5.72 -2.61
C SER A 38 -13.80 -5.01 -2.21
N GLY A 39 -14.33 -5.28 -1.03
CA GLY A 39 -15.55 -4.64 -0.52
C GLY A 39 -15.33 -3.28 0.15
N TYR A 40 -14.09 -2.79 0.20
CA TYR A 40 -13.75 -1.55 0.91
C TYR A 40 -13.16 -0.52 -0.02
N GLY A 41 -13.46 0.76 0.23
CA GLY A 41 -12.90 1.88 -0.55
C GLY A 41 -11.59 2.39 0.03
N ALA A 42 -10.92 3.26 -0.73
CA ALA A 42 -9.64 3.85 -0.33
C ALA A 42 -9.81 4.92 0.77
N ARG A 43 -10.96 5.56 0.84
CA ARG A 43 -11.19 6.67 1.77
C ARG A 43 -11.16 6.19 3.22
N GLY A 44 -10.41 6.90 4.07
CA GLY A 44 -10.33 6.62 5.49
C GLY A 44 -8.89 6.57 5.99
N ILE A 45 -8.73 6.08 7.20
CA ILE A 45 -7.42 5.88 7.84
C ILE A 45 -7.13 4.38 7.84
N HIS A 46 -5.99 4.01 7.27
CA HIS A 46 -5.56 2.62 7.15
C HIS A 46 -4.32 2.40 8.00
N PHE A 47 -4.39 1.45 8.94
CA PHE A 47 -3.25 1.02 9.72
C PHE A 47 -2.70 -0.27 9.09
N ILE A 48 -1.44 -0.27 8.70
CA ILE A 48 -0.81 -1.36 7.93
C ILE A 48 0.31 -2.08 8.69
N ASP A 49 0.33 -1.96 10.00
CA ASP A 49 1.30 -2.54 10.91
C ASP A 49 2.67 -1.86 10.78
N SER A 50 3.66 -2.47 10.14
CA SER A 50 5.01 -1.90 10.04
C SER A 50 5.34 -1.45 8.61
N GLY A 51 6.49 -0.79 8.46
CA GLY A 51 7.00 -0.37 7.15
C GLY A 51 7.27 -1.51 6.17
N ASP A 52 7.42 -2.74 6.67
CA ASP A 52 7.55 -3.93 5.82
C ASP A 52 6.32 -4.17 4.94
N TYR A 53 5.18 -3.56 5.31
CA TYR A 53 3.92 -3.67 4.58
C TYR A 53 3.53 -2.37 3.89
N HIS A 54 4.45 -1.42 3.73
CA HIS A 54 4.18 -0.11 3.15
C HIS A 54 3.62 -0.21 1.72
N TYR A 55 3.95 -1.27 1.00
CA TYR A 55 3.40 -1.55 -0.33
C TYR A 55 1.86 -1.63 -0.35
N MET A 56 1.21 -1.87 0.80
CA MET A 56 -0.25 -1.91 0.88
C MET A 56 -0.89 -0.61 0.40
N THR A 57 -0.18 0.51 0.54
CA THR A 57 -0.64 1.81 0.03
C THR A 57 -0.95 1.74 -1.47
N LYS A 58 -0.14 1.01 -2.24
CA LYS A 58 -0.40 0.83 -3.67
C LYS A 58 -1.74 0.13 -3.92
N LEU A 59 -2.05 -0.91 -3.16
CA LEU A 59 -3.31 -1.64 -3.33
C LEU A 59 -4.53 -0.79 -2.98
N TRP A 60 -4.40 0.09 -1.97
CA TRP A 60 -5.47 1.03 -1.63
C TRP A 60 -5.59 2.15 -2.65
N THR A 61 -4.47 2.71 -3.12
CA THR A 61 -4.51 3.79 -4.11
C THR A 61 -5.00 3.32 -5.47
N ASP A 62 -4.87 2.04 -5.81
CA ASP A 62 -5.44 1.47 -7.03
C ASP A 62 -6.96 1.64 -7.11
N LYS A 63 -7.62 1.85 -5.97
CA LYS A 63 -9.08 2.06 -5.88
C LYS A 63 -9.51 3.49 -6.12
N ILE A 64 -8.58 4.43 -6.24
CA ILE A 64 -8.87 5.84 -6.44
C ILE A 64 -9.16 6.07 -7.93
N ASP A 65 -10.36 6.55 -8.23
CA ASP A 65 -10.84 6.75 -9.59
C ASP A 65 -10.96 8.23 -9.98
N GLU A 66 -10.34 9.11 -9.21
CA GLU A 66 -10.28 10.55 -9.46
C GLU A 66 -8.85 11.06 -9.32
N PRO A 67 -8.51 12.24 -9.88
CA PRO A 67 -7.17 12.81 -9.74
C PRO A 67 -6.77 12.98 -8.27
N PHE A 68 -5.53 12.58 -7.93
CA PHE A 68 -5.03 12.68 -6.57
C PHE A 68 -3.53 12.99 -6.52
N THR A 69 -3.11 13.50 -5.38
CA THR A 69 -1.71 13.71 -5.02
C THR A 69 -1.35 12.70 -3.93
N LEU A 70 -0.20 12.04 -4.08
CA LEU A 70 0.37 11.18 -3.06
C LEU A 70 1.34 12.00 -2.20
N LEU A 71 1.01 12.16 -0.92
CA LEU A 71 1.92 12.75 0.05
C LEU A 71 2.56 11.63 0.86
N LEU A 72 3.87 11.46 0.70
CA LEU A 72 4.64 10.44 1.40
C LEU A 72 5.55 11.09 2.44
N VAL A 73 5.36 10.72 3.70
CA VAL A 73 6.22 11.13 4.81
C VAL A 73 7.06 9.94 5.21
N ASP A 74 8.26 9.86 4.69
CA ASP A 74 9.15 8.70 4.82
C ASP A 74 10.60 9.14 4.64
N HIS A 75 11.52 8.38 5.22
CA HIS A 75 12.95 8.56 4.98
C HIS A 75 13.35 8.02 3.60
N HIS A 76 12.63 7.06 3.06
CA HIS A 76 12.87 6.45 1.75
C HIS A 76 11.84 6.92 0.73
N THR A 77 12.24 6.97 -0.54
CA THR A 77 11.35 7.39 -1.63
C THR A 77 10.40 6.27 -2.07
N ASP A 78 10.79 5.03 -1.84
CA ASP A 78 10.10 3.83 -2.31
C ASP A 78 9.85 3.83 -3.84
N MET A 79 10.77 4.47 -4.56
CA MET A 79 10.72 4.64 -6.02
C MET A 79 11.73 3.76 -6.77
N GLN A 80 12.23 2.70 -6.14
CA GLN A 80 13.11 1.76 -6.83
C GLN A 80 12.37 1.12 -8.01
N PRO A 81 13.05 0.88 -9.13
CA PRO A 81 12.40 0.21 -10.27
C PRO A 81 11.92 -1.19 -9.89
N SER A 82 10.71 -1.51 -10.32
CA SER A 82 10.16 -2.86 -10.14
C SER A 82 10.93 -3.85 -11.02
N LEU A 83 11.52 -4.88 -10.41
CA LEU A 83 12.36 -5.86 -11.11
C LEU A 83 11.57 -7.08 -11.58
N VAL A 84 10.47 -7.39 -10.92
CA VAL A 84 9.66 -8.57 -11.23
C VAL A 84 8.21 -8.15 -11.47
N PRO A 85 7.65 -8.40 -12.68
CA PRO A 85 6.25 -8.05 -12.96
C PRO A 85 5.27 -8.72 -11.99
N GLY A 86 4.30 -7.95 -11.50
CA GLY A 86 3.27 -8.43 -10.59
C GLY A 86 3.68 -8.55 -9.13
N VAL A 87 4.95 -8.35 -8.82
CA VAL A 87 5.48 -8.38 -7.44
C VAL A 87 5.68 -6.94 -6.95
N LEU A 88 5.20 -6.66 -5.74
CA LEU A 88 5.42 -5.39 -5.05
C LEU A 88 6.40 -5.58 -3.91
N THR A 89 7.18 -4.54 -3.63
CA THR A 89 8.05 -4.51 -2.45
C THR A 89 7.87 -3.21 -1.68
N CYS A 90 8.32 -3.20 -0.43
CA CYS A 90 8.31 -1.98 0.37
C CYS A 90 9.23 -0.88 -0.20
N GLY A 91 10.12 -1.20 -1.14
CA GLY A 91 11.03 -0.23 -1.77
C GLY A 91 10.63 0.24 -3.16
N ASP A 92 9.64 -0.37 -3.80
CA ASP A 92 9.28 -0.05 -5.19
C ASP A 92 7.78 0.31 -5.41
N TRP A 93 6.99 0.33 -4.36
CA TRP A 93 5.55 0.52 -4.53
C TRP A 93 5.17 1.90 -5.08
N VAL A 94 5.94 2.95 -4.76
CA VAL A 94 5.68 4.30 -5.29
C VAL A 94 5.96 4.33 -6.81
N ASP A 95 7.04 3.69 -7.26
CA ASP A 95 7.30 3.55 -8.70
C ASP A 95 6.13 2.86 -9.39
N SER A 96 5.58 1.82 -8.78
CA SER A 96 4.40 1.12 -9.33
C SER A 96 3.16 2.00 -9.41
N VAL A 97 2.91 2.84 -8.41
CA VAL A 97 1.78 3.81 -8.46
C VAL A 97 1.99 4.80 -9.60
N ILE A 98 3.21 5.35 -9.73
CA ILE A 98 3.54 6.33 -10.78
C ILE A 98 3.28 5.73 -12.17
N ARG A 99 3.72 4.49 -12.38
CA ARG A 99 3.61 3.85 -13.70
C ARG A 99 2.21 3.38 -14.05
N GLN A 100 1.43 2.95 -13.05
CA GLN A 100 0.20 2.20 -13.29
C GLN A 100 -1.07 2.99 -13.00
N ASN A 101 -1.00 4.07 -12.20
CA ASN A 101 -2.20 4.84 -11.86
C ASN A 101 -2.25 6.16 -12.61
N LYS A 102 -3.12 6.22 -13.62
CA LYS A 102 -3.30 7.42 -14.45
C LYS A 102 -3.87 8.61 -13.69
N ASN A 103 -4.46 8.38 -12.54
CA ASN A 103 -5.08 9.44 -11.71
C ASN A 103 -4.08 10.11 -10.78
N LEU A 104 -2.90 9.53 -10.60
CA LEU A 104 -1.85 10.16 -9.81
C LEU A 104 -1.30 11.38 -10.56
N LYS A 105 -1.38 12.57 -9.94
CA LYS A 105 -0.94 13.83 -10.57
C LYS A 105 0.43 14.27 -10.09
N GLU A 106 0.73 14.07 -8.82
CA GLU A 106 2.04 14.42 -8.27
C GLU A 106 2.35 13.58 -7.03
N VAL A 107 3.62 13.48 -6.73
CA VAL A 107 4.12 12.86 -5.50
C VAL A 107 4.90 13.91 -4.72
N LEU A 108 4.52 14.14 -3.47
CA LEU A 108 5.23 15.04 -2.56
C LEU A 108 5.96 14.21 -1.53
N LEU A 109 7.27 14.39 -1.44
CA LEU A 109 8.13 13.63 -0.51
C LEU A 109 8.56 14.51 0.64
N ILE A 110 8.35 14.05 1.86
CA ILE A 110 8.79 14.71 3.09
C ILE A 110 9.66 13.74 3.88
N GLY A 111 10.84 14.20 4.25
CA GLY A 111 11.76 13.43 5.09
C GLY A 111 12.79 12.61 4.33
N THR A 112 12.73 12.56 3.01
CA THR A 112 13.74 11.87 2.20
C THR A 112 15.00 12.71 2.08
N PRO A 113 16.21 12.10 2.15
CA PRO A 113 17.44 12.82 1.91
C PRO A 113 17.56 13.24 0.45
N ARG A 114 18.24 14.35 0.25
CA ARG A 114 18.54 14.85 -1.10
C ARG A 114 19.69 14.08 -1.75
#